data_d85043d2a7770fdd9e939b7d2ca328cb
#
_entry.id   d85043d2a7770fdd9e939b7d2ca328cb
#
_cell.length_a   1.000
_cell.length_b   1.000
_cell.length_c   1.000
_cell.angle_alpha   90.00
_cell.angle_beta   90.00
_cell.angle_gamma   90.00
#
_symmetry.space_group_name_H-M   'P 1'
#
loop_
_entity.id
_entity.type
_entity.pdbx_description
1 polymer ?
#
loop_
_entity_poly.entity_id
_entity_poly.type
_entity_poly.pdbx_seq_one_letter_code
_entity_poly.pdbx_strand_id
1 'polypeptide(L)'
;MSLNAFYAAYRGKVEGRYMDGYILPPYCVAVRGLFSLPTAALKEVIKGMPVREEKVQVVSEIKERLSNSSSAILVYYKGLTVEQVNQLRKRFREAGVIYKVYKNTLIEIAARELGLEGLTDHLEGPTAIAFGVKDPVAPAKILSDAMKEFNKMEFKAGVVDGKVVDAEGVKALAKLPSREELIAKLLGSMNAPITNLVGVLSGPMRALVYALNAIKAQKEA
;
A
#
# COMPACT_ATOMS: atom_id res chain seq x y z
N MET A 1 -16.75 -32.52 -23.93
CA MET A 1 -16.42 -33.78 -23.22
C MET A 1 -16.66 -33.52 -21.72
N SER A 2 -17.59 -34.28 -21.12
CA SER A 2 -18.01 -34.05 -19.75
C SER A 2 -16.93 -34.50 -18.74
N LEU A 3 -16.78 -33.78 -17.63
CA LEU A 3 -15.82 -34.03 -16.53
C LEU A 3 -15.91 -35.50 -16.03
N ASN A 4 -17.08 -36.12 -16.09
CA ASN A 4 -17.31 -37.51 -15.67
C ASN A 4 -16.61 -38.54 -16.59
N ALA A 5 -16.46 -38.26 -17.88
CA ALA A 5 -15.74 -39.13 -18.81
C ALA A 5 -14.22 -39.11 -18.58
N PHE A 6 -13.70 -37.95 -18.12
CA PHE A 6 -12.29 -37.80 -17.75
C PHE A 6 -11.94 -38.50 -16.43
N TYR A 7 -12.84 -38.48 -15.45
CA TYR A 7 -12.69 -39.19 -14.18
C TYR A 7 -12.74 -40.71 -14.35
N ALA A 8 -13.59 -41.22 -15.25
CA ALA A 8 -13.69 -42.64 -15.51
C ALA A 8 -12.46 -43.21 -16.24
N ALA A 9 -11.87 -42.44 -17.17
CA ALA A 9 -10.64 -42.84 -17.88
C ALA A 9 -9.39 -42.85 -16.99
N TYR A 10 -9.39 -42.03 -15.94
CA TYR A 10 -8.26 -41.93 -15.02
C TYR A 10 -8.29 -42.94 -13.87
N ARG A 11 -9.48 -43.41 -13.47
CA ARG A 11 -9.65 -44.40 -12.40
C ARG A 11 -9.04 -45.77 -12.73
N GLY A 12 -8.98 -46.14 -13.99
CA GLY A 12 -8.40 -47.42 -14.44
C GLY A 12 -6.86 -47.43 -14.57
N LYS A 13 -6.19 -46.28 -14.43
CA LYS A 13 -4.74 -46.17 -14.63
C LYS A 13 -3.93 -45.97 -13.35
N VAL A 14 -4.57 -45.92 -12.18
CA VAL A 14 -3.94 -45.66 -10.88
C VAL A 14 -3.71 -46.94 -10.05
N GLU A 15 -4.19 -48.07 -10.50
CA GLU A 15 -3.86 -49.37 -9.88
C GLU A 15 -2.47 -49.83 -10.33
N GLY A 16 -1.47 -49.53 -9.53
CA GLY A 16 -0.16 -50.16 -9.57
C GLY A 16 0.99 -49.28 -10.04
N ARG A 17 1.48 -48.40 -9.14
CA ARG A 17 2.90 -48.06 -9.07
C ARG A 17 3.28 -47.65 -7.65
N TYR A 18 3.82 -48.60 -6.94
CA TYR A 18 4.64 -48.35 -5.74
C TYR A 18 6.00 -47.82 -6.23
N MET A 19 6.40 -46.65 -5.81
CA MET A 19 7.80 -46.21 -5.82
C MET A 19 8.23 -46.08 -4.36
N ASP A 20 9.18 -46.93 -3.98
CA ASP A 20 9.99 -46.82 -2.76
C ASP A 20 9.25 -46.54 -1.44
N GLY A 21 8.25 -47.39 -1.09
CA GLY A 21 7.76 -47.51 0.30
C GLY A 21 6.94 -46.34 0.86
N TYR A 22 6.65 -45.30 0.08
CA TYR A 22 5.82 -44.17 0.50
C TYR A 22 4.53 -44.11 -0.29
N ILE A 23 3.40 -44.13 0.44
CA ILE A 23 2.06 -43.86 -0.13
C ILE A 23 2.00 -42.36 -0.45
N LEU A 24 2.18 -41.98 -1.70
CA LEU A 24 1.99 -40.59 -2.13
C LEU A 24 0.49 -40.25 -2.05
N PRO A 25 0.11 -39.16 -1.40
CA PRO A 25 -1.28 -38.73 -1.37
C PRO A 25 -1.79 -38.41 -2.78
N PRO A 26 -3.07 -38.66 -3.08
CA PRO A 26 -3.63 -38.57 -4.43
C PRO A 26 -3.47 -37.18 -5.09
N TYR A 27 -3.17 -36.16 -4.31
CA TYR A 27 -2.92 -34.80 -4.78
C TYR A 27 -1.59 -34.64 -5.55
N CYS A 28 -0.56 -35.44 -5.25
CA CYS A 28 0.74 -35.33 -5.95
C CYS A 28 0.70 -35.87 -7.39
N VAL A 29 -0.17 -36.81 -7.68
CA VAL A 29 -0.31 -37.38 -9.03
C VAL A 29 -1.07 -36.42 -9.95
N ALA A 30 -2.04 -35.70 -9.42
CA ALA A 30 -2.79 -34.67 -10.16
C ALA A 30 -1.91 -33.49 -10.58
N VAL A 31 -0.95 -33.10 -9.76
CA VAL A 31 -0.04 -31.96 -10.05
C VAL A 31 0.95 -32.30 -11.16
N ARG A 32 1.41 -33.56 -11.28
CA ARG A 32 2.36 -33.96 -12.32
C ARG A 32 1.73 -34.03 -13.72
N GLY A 33 0.42 -34.33 -13.81
CA GLY A 33 -0.35 -34.28 -15.06
C GLY A 33 -0.67 -32.85 -15.52
N LEU A 34 -0.74 -31.90 -14.58
CA LEU A 34 -1.01 -30.51 -14.91
C LEU A 34 0.18 -29.79 -15.57
N PHE A 35 1.41 -30.24 -15.30
CA PHE A 35 2.63 -29.62 -15.83
C PHE A 35 2.88 -29.91 -17.34
N SER A 36 2.16 -30.87 -17.93
CA SER A 36 2.24 -31.20 -19.36
C SER A 36 1.14 -30.57 -20.23
N LEU A 37 0.24 -29.79 -19.64
CA LEU A 37 -0.83 -29.12 -20.37
C LEU A 37 -0.33 -27.76 -20.94
N PRO A 38 -0.70 -27.44 -22.19
CA PRO A 38 -0.38 -26.12 -22.75
C PRO A 38 -1.01 -25.02 -21.90
N THR A 39 -0.29 -23.90 -21.76
CA THR A 39 -0.65 -22.77 -20.92
C THR A 39 -2.07 -22.23 -21.10
N ALA A 40 -2.66 -22.45 -22.30
CA ALA A 40 -4.04 -22.10 -22.60
C ALA A 40 -5.05 -23.00 -21.86
N ALA A 41 -4.79 -24.31 -21.82
CA ALA A 41 -5.65 -25.27 -21.10
C ALA A 41 -5.54 -25.14 -19.57
N LEU A 42 -4.36 -24.74 -19.07
CA LEU A 42 -4.17 -24.41 -17.65
C LEU A 42 -5.03 -23.20 -17.23
N LYS A 43 -5.15 -22.17 -18.08
CA LYS A 43 -6.02 -21.01 -17.82
C LYS A 43 -7.50 -21.38 -17.73
N GLU A 44 -7.97 -22.34 -18.57
CA GLU A 44 -9.36 -22.81 -18.52
C GLU A 44 -9.66 -23.68 -17.30
N VAL A 45 -8.71 -24.53 -16.89
CA VAL A 45 -8.86 -25.37 -15.70
C VAL A 45 -8.86 -24.52 -14.42
N ILE A 46 -8.04 -23.47 -14.37
CA ILE A 46 -8.02 -22.52 -13.24
C ILE A 46 -9.33 -21.70 -13.17
N LYS A 47 -9.93 -21.39 -14.32
CA LYS A 47 -11.20 -20.65 -14.42
C LYS A 47 -12.40 -21.49 -13.96
N GLY A 48 -12.29 -22.85 -13.99
CA GLY A 48 -13.33 -23.78 -13.56
C GLY A 48 -13.21 -24.32 -12.13
N MET A 49 -12.17 -23.94 -11.37
CA MET A 49 -12.09 -24.30 -9.97
C MET A 49 -13.15 -23.52 -9.16
N PRO A 50 -13.96 -24.18 -8.30
CA PRO A 50 -14.93 -23.48 -7.47
C PRO A 50 -14.16 -22.53 -6.54
N VAL A 51 -14.17 -21.27 -6.90
CA VAL A 51 -13.65 -20.20 -6.04
C VAL A 51 -14.60 -20.17 -4.85
N ARG A 52 -14.10 -20.49 -3.63
CA ARG A 52 -14.93 -20.39 -2.43
C ARG A 52 -15.53 -18.99 -2.38
N GLU A 53 -16.83 -18.91 -2.17
CA GLU A 53 -17.58 -17.64 -2.08
C GLU A 53 -16.92 -16.64 -1.14
N GLU A 54 -16.34 -17.13 -0.04
CA GLU A 54 -15.55 -16.35 0.91
C GLU A 54 -14.38 -15.58 0.26
N LYS A 55 -13.69 -16.17 -0.74
CA LYS A 55 -12.58 -15.48 -1.40
C LYS A 55 -13.07 -14.40 -2.36
N VAL A 56 -14.21 -14.60 -3.00
CA VAL A 56 -14.84 -13.60 -3.89
C VAL A 56 -15.28 -12.41 -3.03
N GLN A 57 -15.87 -12.66 -1.86
CA GLN A 57 -16.26 -11.60 -0.94
C GLN A 57 -15.05 -10.77 -0.45
N VAL A 58 -13.92 -11.42 -0.14
CA VAL A 58 -12.71 -10.69 0.27
C VAL A 58 -12.13 -9.88 -0.89
N VAL A 59 -12.15 -10.40 -2.12
CA VAL A 59 -11.68 -9.65 -3.30
C VAL A 59 -12.59 -8.44 -3.56
N SER A 60 -13.92 -8.58 -3.44
CA SER A 60 -14.84 -7.45 -3.57
C SER A 60 -14.63 -6.41 -2.47
N GLU A 61 -14.40 -6.84 -1.21
CA GLU A 61 -14.05 -5.93 -0.11
C GLU A 61 -12.75 -5.15 -0.40
N ILE A 62 -11.72 -5.82 -0.91
CA ILE A 62 -10.44 -5.16 -1.26
C ILE A 62 -10.67 -4.12 -2.37
N LYS A 63 -11.46 -4.46 -3.40
CA LYS A 63 -11.78 -3.52 -4.50
C LYS A 63 -12.53 -2.30 -4.01
N GLU A 64 -13.59 -2.50 -3.23
CA GLU A 64 -14.37 -1.40 -2.67
C GLU A 64 -13.49 -0.48 -1.83
N ARG A 65 -12.59 -1.05 -1.02
CA ARG A 65 -11.66 -0.27 -0.19
C ARG A 65 -10.63 0.47 -1.02
N LEU A 66 -10.06 -0.17 -2.05
CA LEU A 66 -9.12 0.49 -2.97
C LEU A 66 -9.78 1.62 -3.75
N SER A 67 -11.03 1.44 -4.19
CA SER A 67 -11.77 2.47 -4.91
C SER A 67 -12.19 3.64 -4.03
N ASN A 68 -12.56 3.35 -2.76
CA ASN A 68 -13.02 4.37 -1.81
C ASN A 68 -11.87 5.05 -1.04
N SER A 69 -10.64 4.57 -1.16
CA SER A 69 -9.48 5.17 -0.50
C SER A 69 -8.72 6.09 -1.45
N SER A 70 -8.31 7.26 -0.95
CA SER A 70 -7.44 8.19 -1.67
C SER A 70 -6.00 7.68 -1.74
N SER A 71 -5.59 6.83 -0.79
CA SER A 71 -4.27 6.20 -0.79
C SER A 71 -4.31 4.80 -0.19
N ALA A 72 -3.50 3.89 -0.72
CA ALA A 72 -3.28 2.56 -0.19
C ALA A 72 -1.78 2.28 -0.15
N ILE A 73 -1.23 2.03 1.03
CA ILE A 73 0.22 1.82 1.21
C ILE A 73 0.48 0.38 1.62
N LEU A 74 1.36 -0.27 0.86
CA LEU A 74 1.83 -1.62 1.11
C LEU A 74 3.08 -1.59 1.98
N VAL A 75 3.06 -2.37 3.05
CA VAL A 75 4.13 -2.40 4.05
C VAL A 75 4.54 -3.83 4.36
N TYR A 76 5.84 -4.03 4.50
CA TYR A 76 6.42 -5.24 5.04
C TYR A 76 6.42 -5.18 6.57
N TYR A 77 5.76 -6.14 7.24
CA TYR A 77 5.56 -6.10 8.69
C TYR A 77 6.25 -7.24 9.46
N LYS A 78 7.15 -7.99 8.83
CA LYS A 78 7.82 -9.13 9.46
C LYS A 78 8.71 -8.68 10.62
N GLY A 79 8.63 -9.40 11.75
CA GLY A 79 9.49 -9.17 12.90
C GLY A 79 8.93 -8.21 13.95
N LEU A 80 7.70 -7.72 13.79
CA LEU A 80 7.00 -6.96 14.82
C LEU A 80 6.47 -7.87 15.91
N THR A 81 6.52 -7.42 17.17
CA THR A 81 5.84 -8.06 18.29
C THR A 81 4.35 -7.77 18.27
N VAL A 82 3.55 -8.61 18.94
CA VAL A 82 2.09 -8.43 19.02
C VAL A 82 1.73 -7.09 19.65
N GLU A 83 2.48 -6.65 20.65
CA GLU A 83 2.28 -5.36 21.32
C GLU A 83 2.49 -4.19 20.37
N GLN A 84 3.58 -4.22 19.58
CA GLN A 84 3.89 -3.20 18.57
C GLN A 84 2.80 -3.11 17.50
N VAL A 85 2.32 -4.25 17.02
CA VAL A 85 1.21 -4.29 16.04
C VAL A 85 -0.08 -3.71 16.64
N ASN A 86 -0.37 -3.97 17.92
CA ASN A 86 -1.55 -3.43 18.59
C ASN A 86 -1.44 -1.90 18.78
N GLN A 87 -0.27 -1.39 19.16
CA GLN A 87 -0.02 0.05 19.25
C GLN A 87 -0.19 0.73 17.89
N LEU A 88 0.35 0.12 16.83
CA LEU A 88 0.24 0.61 15.46
C LEU A 88 -1.23 0.64 15.00
N ARG A 89 -2.00 -0.42 15.27
CA ARG A 89 -3.43 -0.45 14.98
C ARG A 89 -4.22 0.61 15.74
N LYS A 90 -3.83 0.93 16.97
CA LYS A 90 -4.45 1.99 17.76
C LYS A 90 -4.23 3.35 17.09
N ARG A 91 -2.99 3.70 16.75
CA ARG A 91 -2.65 4.94 16.02
C ARG A 91 -3.39 5.06 14.68
N PHE A 92 -3.53 3.96 13.93
CA PHE A 92 -4.28 3.96 12.68
C PHE A 92 -5.77 4.23 12.88
N ARG A 93 -6.39 3.65 13.92
CA ARG A 93 -7.79 3.91 14.23
C ARG A 93 -8.03 5.36 14.64
N GLU A 94 -7.13 5.95 15.43
CA GLU A 94 -7.19 7.37 15.84
C GLU A 94 -7.12 8.31 14.63
N ALA A 95 -6.31 7.97 13.63
CA ALA A 95 -6.20 8.73 12.37
C ALA A 95 -7.27 8.38 11.32
N GLY A 96 -8.18 7.45 11.60
CA GLY A 96 -9.21 7.03 10.65
C GLY A 96 -8.68 6.21 9.45
N VAL A 97 -7.49 5.61 9.59
CA VAL A 97 -6.85 4.76 8.59
C VAL A 97 -7.21 3.30 8.84
N ILE A 98 -7.59 2.59 7.79
CA ILE A 98 -7.93 1.17 7.87
C ILE A 98 -6.67 0.34 7.58
N TYR A 99 -6.18 -0.38 8.60
CA TYR A 99 -5.02 -1.27 8.46
C TYR A 99 -5.46 -2.73 8.48
N LYS A 100 -5.22 -3.46 7.40
CA LYS A 100 -5.54 -4.90 7.28
C LYS A 100 -4.42 -5.66 6.58
N VAL A 101 -4.32 -6.94 6.94
CA VAL A 101 -3.42 -7.91 6.30
C VAL A 101 -4.25 -8.80 5.40
N TYR A 102 -3.89 -8.87 4.14
CA TYR A 102 -4.53 -9.72 3.15
C TYR A 102 -3.52 -10.68 2.52
N LYS A 103 -4.01 -11.74 1.92
CA LYS A 103 -3.19 -12.66 1.14
C LYS A 103 -2.79 -12.00 -0.19
N ASN A 104 -1.49 -12.05 -0.53
CA ASN A 104 -0.94 -11.38 -1.73
C ASN A 104 -1.70 -11.74 -3.02
N THR A 105 -2.04 -13.03 -3.20
CA THR A 105 -2.80 -13.48 -4.39
C THR A 105 -4.18 -12.83 -4.52
N LEU A 106 -4.84 -12.47 -3.40
CA LEU A 106 -6.14 -11.79 -3.45
C LEU A 106 -5.98 -10.30 -3.78
N ILE A 107 -4.90 -9.68 -3.27
CA ILE A 107 -4.53 -8.31 -3.61
C ILE A 107 -4.18 -8.22 -5.10
N GLU A 108 -3.42 -9.18 -5.62
CA GLU A 108 -3.04 -9.26 -7.03
C GLU A 108 -4.26 -9.35 -7.96
N ILE A 109 -5.23 -10.20 -7.64
CA ILE A 109 -6.48 -10.30 -8.41
C ILE A 109 -7.22 -8.97 -8.40
N ALA A 110 -7.39 -8.34 -7.23
CA ALA A 110 -8.06 -7.07 -7.11
C ALA A 110 -7.33 -5.94 -7.85
N ALA A 111 -5.98 -5.90 -7.79
CA ALA A 111 -5.16 -4.93 -8.48
C ALA A 111 -5.24 -5.05 -10.01
N ARG A 112 -5.21 -6.28 -10.55
CA ARG A 112 -5.38 -6.53 -11.99
C ARG A 112 -6.74 -6.07 -12.50
N GLU A 113 -7.80 -6.28 -11.73
CA GLU A 113 -9.15 -5.87 -12.12
C GLU A 113 -9.35 -4.35 -12.06
N LEU A 114 -8.55 -3.64 -11.25
CA LEU A 114 -8.51 -2.18 -11.19
C LEU A 114 -7.49 -1.55 -12.14
N GLY A 115 -6.73 -2.35 -12.92
CA GLY A 115 -5.71 -1.86 -13.85
C GLY A 115 -4.42 -1.38 -13.18
N LEU A 116 -4.15 -1.80 -11.93
CA LEU A 116 -2.96 -1.42 -11.15
C LEU A 116 -1.86 -2.49 -11.29
N GLU A 117 -1.45 -2.80 -12.53
CA GLU A 117 -0.50 -3.90 -12.80
C GLU A 117 0.87 -3.69 -12.14
N GLY A 118 1.36 -2.45 -12.04
CA GLY A 118 2.64 -2.14 -11.38
C GLY A 118 2.71 -2.49 -9.89
N LEU A 119 1.56 -2.82 -9.26
CA LEU A 119 1.54 -3.24 -7.86
C LEU A 119 1.96 -4.70 -7.68
N THR A 120 1.79 -5.53 -8.71
CA THR A 120 2.04 -6.97 -8.66
C THR A 120 3.49 -7.30 -8.37
N ASP A 121 4.42 -6.51 -8.91
CA ASP A 121 5.88 -6.72 -8.77
C ASP A 121 6.35 -6.52 -7.32
N HIS A 122 5.58 -5.77 -6.52
CA HIS A 122 5.91 -5.47 -5.12
C HIS A 122 5.18 -6.37 -4.09
N LEU A 123 4.38 -7.37 -4.54
CA LEU A 123 3.59 -8.25 -3.67
C LEU A 123 4.36 -9.48 -3.17
N GLU A 124 5.66 -9.39 -2.94
CA GLU A 124 6.48 -10.48 -2.40
C GLU A 124 6.49 -10.50 -0.86
N GLY A 125 6.41 -11.68 -0.25
CA GLY A 125 6.48 -11.87 1.21
C GLY A 125 5.28 -11.32 1.99
N PRO A 126 5.37 -11.18 3.35
CA PRO A 126 4.27 -10.73 4.19
C PRO A 126 3.94 -9.25 3.92
N THR A 127 2.70 -9.00 3.53
CA THR A 127 2.23 -7.68 3.13
C THR A 127 1.00 -7.27 3.91
N ALA A 128 1.04 -6.08 4.48
CA ALA A 128 -0.10 -5.41 5.06
C ALA A 128 -0.45 -4.16 4.25
N ILE A 129 -1.71 -3.79 4.22
CA ILE A 129 -2.20 -2.61 3.50
C ILE A 129 -2.81 -1.62 4.50
N ALA A 130 -2.40 -0.37 4.40
CA ALA A 130 -3.00 0.75 5.10
C ALA A 130 -3.78 1.61 4.10
N PHE A 131 -5.10 1.70 4.29
CA PHE A 131 -5.99 2.49 3.43
C PHE A 131 -6.28 3.85 4.05
N GLY A 132 -5.91 4.93 3.37
CA GLY A 132 -6.23 6.30 3.74
C GLY A 132 -7.52 6.75 3.05
N VAL A 133 -8.60 6.91 3.83
CA VAL A 133 -9.90 7.32 3.29
C VAL A 133 -10.01 8.85 3.24
N LYS A 134 -9.62 9.53 4.32
CA LYS A 134 -9.76 10.99 4.44
C LYS A 134 -8.53 11.72 3.91
N ASP A 135 -7.37 11.37 4.42
CA ASP A 135 -6.10 12.01 4.08
C ASP A 135 -5.16 11.02 3.39
N PRO A 136 -4.68 11.32 2.17
CA PRO A 136 -3.76 10.43 1.45
C PRO A 136 -2.38 10.35 2.12
N VAL A 137 -1.99 11.35 2.91
CA VAL A 137 -0.67 11.43 3.55
C VAL A 137 -0.65 10.80 4.95
N ALA A 138 -1.78 10.75 5.66
CA ALA A 138 -1.88 10.23 7.01
C ALA A 138 -1.29 8.81 7.18
N PRO A 139 -1.62 7.80 6.34
CA PRO A 139 -1.04 6.47 6.49
C PRO A 139 0.47 6.45 6.28
N ALA A 140 1.02 7.28 5.36
CA ALA A 140 2.46 7.37 5.12
C ALA A 140 3.21 7.93 6.33
N LYS A 141 2.67 8.96 6.98
CA LYS A 141 3.28 9.57 8.19
C LYS A 141 3.32 8.58 9.34
N ILE A 142 2.20 7.98 9.68
CA ILE A 142 2.11 7.02 10.79
C ILE A 142 3.07 5.86 10.58
N LEU A 143 3.15 5.34 9.35
CA LEU A 143 4.09 4.29 9.00
C LEU A 143 5.55 4.75 9.09
N SER A 144 5.88 5.97 8.65
CA SER A 144 7.22 6.53 8.75
C SER A 144 7.66 6.68 10.21
N ASP A 145 6.76 7.12 11.07
CA ASP A 145 7.05 7.26 12.51
C ASP A 145 7.19 5.89 13.19
N ALA A 146 6.33 4.93 12.83
CA ALA A 146 6.45 3.55 13.28
C ALA A 146 7.76 2.88 12.81
N MET A 147 8.23 3.20 11.60
CA MET A 147 9.52 2.71 11.10
C MET A 147 10.69 3.25 11.89
N LYS A 148 10.67 4.52 12.30
CA LYS A 148 11.71 5.11 13.16
C LYS A 148 11.74 4.47 14.55
N GLU A 149 10.56 4.13 15.09
CA GLU A 149 10.46 3.49 16.42
C GLU A 149 10.85 2.02 16.40
N PHE A 150 10.42 1.28 15.38
CA PHE A 150 10.53 -0.20 15.39
C PHE A 150 11.66 -0.74 14.51
N ASN A 151 12.22 0.02 13.57
CA ASN A 151 13.32 -0.34 12.65
C ASN A 151 13.19 -1.72 11.96
N LYS A 152 11.96 -2.27 11.86
CA LYS A 152 11.67 -3.62 11.33
C LYS A 152 10.65 -3.60 10.20
N MET A 153 10.18 -2.43 9.83
CA MET A 153 9.18 -2.25 8.78
C MET A 153 9.82 -1.59 7.56
N GLU A 154 9.34 -1.96 6.38
CA GLU A 154 9.79 -1.35 5.13
C GLU A 154 8.59 -1.03 4.25
N PHE A 155 8.65 0.10 3.55
CA PHE A 155 7.70 0.42 2.49
C PHE A 155 8.00 -0.46 1.27
N LYS A 156 6.96 -1.01 0.67
CA LYS A 156 7.08 -1.74 -0.60
C LYS A 156 6.68 -0.86 -1.76
N ALA A 157 5.45 -0.46 -1.77
CA ALA A 157 4.86 0.39 -2.78
C ALA A 157 3.62 1.08 -2.20
N GLY A 158 3.06 2.01 -2.92
CA GLY A 158 1.78 2.64 -2.59
C GLY A 158 0.96 2.93 -3.83
N VAL A 159 -0.33 3.09 -3.65
CA VAL A 159 -1.23 3.62 -4.66
C VAL A 159 -1.77 4.93 -4.12
N VAL A 160 -1.64 6.00 -4.89
CA VAL A 160 -2.16 7.34 -4.56
C VAL A 160 -2.92 7.85 -5.77
N ASP A 161 -4.20 8.17 -5.58
CA ASP A 161 -5.10 8.64 -6.64
C ASP A 161 -5.06 7.76 -7.92
N GLY A 162 -5.01 6.43 -7.73
CA GLY A 162 -4.96 5.46 -8.82
C GLY A 162 -3.60 5.29 -9.51
N LYS A 163 -2.54 5.95 -9.03
CA LYS A 163 -1.17 5.78 -9.54
C LYS A 163 -0.34 4.95 -8.58
N VAL A 164 0.40 4.01 -9.14
CA VAL A 164 1.36 3.22 -8.36
C VAL A 164 2.61 4.05 -8.10
N VAL A 165 3.06 4.08 -6.87
CA VAL A 165 4.22 4.82 -6.39
C VAL A 165 5.18 3.88 -5.68
N ASP A 166 6.45 3.92 -6.01
CA ASP A 166 7.50 3.11 -5.41
C ASP A 166 7.79 3.48 -3.95
N ALA A 167 8.59 2.68 -3.27
CA ALA A 167 8.98 2.89 -1.89
C ALA A 167 9.62 4.26 -1.63
N GLU A 168 10.38 4.80 -2.58
CA GLU A 168 10.98 6.14 -2.47
C GLU A 168 9.93 7.25 -2.53
N GLY A 169 8.95 7.11 -3.43
CA GLY A 169 7.82 8.02 -3.52
C GLY A 169 6.94 8.00 -2.26
N VAL A 170 6.71 6.83 -1.66
CA VAL A 170 6.00 6.73 -0.37
C VAL A 170 6.78 7.42 0.76
N LYS A 171 8.12 7.31 0.78
CA LYS A 171 8.96 8.06 1.72
C LYS A 171 8.88 9.58 1.50
N ALA A 172 8.81 10.02 0.24
CA ALA A 172 8.61 11.43 -0.07
C ALA A 172 7.23 11.92 0.40
N LEU A 173 6.17 11.13 0.19
CA LEU A 173 4.82 11.42 0.70
C LEU A 173 4.79 11.54 2.23
N ALA A 174 5.52 10.68 2.95
CA ALA A 174 5.60 10.74 4.40
C ALA A 174 6.23 12.05 4.93
N LYS A 175 7.08 12.72 4.13
CA LYS A 175 7.68 14.01 4.47
C LYS A 175 6.76 15.20 4.20
N LEU A 176 5.68 15.01 3.45
CA LEU A 176 4.74 16.08 3.13
C LEU A 176 3.96 16.50 4.39
N PRO A 177 3.68 17.79 4.56
CA PRO A 177 2.80 18.27 5.63
C PRO A 177 1.35 17.80 5.42
N SER A 178 0.47 18.11 6.36
CA SER A 178 -0.96 17.80 6.25
C SER A 178 -1.60 18.53 5.06
N ARG A 179 -2.75 18.04 4.59
CA ARG A 179 -3.49 18.66 3.48
C ARG A 179 -3.78 20.14 3.75
N GLU A 180 -4.16 20.48 4.97
CA GLU A 180 -4.45 21.85 5.37
C GLU A 180 -3.20 22.74 5.31
N GLU A 181 -2.06 22.25 5.78
CA GLU A 181 -0.78 22.96 5.70
C GLU A 181 -0.29 23.12 4.26
N LEU A 182 -0.54 22.15 3.38
CA LEU A 182 -0.22 22.25 1.95
C LEU A 182 -1.05 23.37 1.29
N ILE A 183 -2.35 23.44 1.59
CA ILE A 183 -3.22 24.51 1.11
C ILE A 183 -2.76 25.87 1.66
N ALA A 184 -2.42 25.94 2.95
CA ALA A 184 -1.90 27.17 3.55
C ALA A 184 -0.59 27.64 2.90
N LYS A 185 0.34 26.72 2.60
CA LYS A 185 1.58 27.02 1.86
C LYS A 185 1.29 27.51 0.43
N LEU A 186 0.35 26.88 -0.25
CA LEU A 186 -0.06 27.29 -1.59
C LEU A 186 -0.64 28.70 -1.57
N LEU A 187 -1.56 29.00 -0.66
CA LEU A 187 -2.12 30.34 -0.51
C LEU A 187 -1.04 31.36 -0.15
N GLY A 188 -0.10 30.99 0.75
CA GLY A 188 1.04 31.83 1.11
C GLY A 188 1.93 32.13 -0.09
N SER A 189 2.23 31.13 -0.93
CA SER A 189 3.06 31.34 -2.13
C SER A 189 2.36 32.22 -3.20
N MET A 190 1.05 32.13 -3.32
CA MET A 190 0.28 33.01 -4.22
C MET A 190 0.25 34.45 -3.75
N ASN A 191 0.21 34.69 -2.42
CA ASN A 191 0.22 36.01 -1.84
C ASN A 191 1.64 36.61 -1.68
N ALA A 192 2.67 35.75 -1.75
CA ALA A 192 4.06 36.17 -1.57
C ALA A 192 4.51 37.34 -2.47
N PRO A 193 4.18 37.41 -3.77
CA PRO A 193 4.58 38.53 -4.63
C PRO A 193 4.04 39.88 -4.14
N ILE A 194 2.78 39.91 -3.69
CA ILE A 194 2.15 41.12 -3.16
C ILE A 194 2.78 41.52 -1.83
N THR A 195 2.95 40.56 -0.93
CA THR A 195 3.57 40.78 0.37
C THR A 195 5.01 41.27 0.23
N ASN A 196 5.78 40.68 -0.68
CA ASN A 196 7.16 41.09 -0.96
C ASN A 196 7.22 42.52 -1.53
N LEU A 197 6.32 42.89 -2.45
CA LEU A 197 6.24 44.25 -3.00
C LEU A 197 6.00 45.25 -1.87
N VAL A 198 5.01 45.03 -1.02
CA VAL A 198 4.73 45.89 0.14
C VAL A 198 5.90 45.91 1.11
N GLY A 199 6.56 44.77 1.33
CA GLY A 199 7.76 44.67 2.15
C GLY A 199 8.92 45.57 1.64
N VAL A 200 9.18 45.52 0.33
CA VAL A 200 10.22 46.38 -0.31
C VAL A 200 9.86 47.86 -0.21
N LEU A 201 8.62 48.24 -0.45
CA LEU A 201 8.16 49.63 -0.36
C LEU A 201 8.23 50.16 1.11
N SER A 202 7.93 49.32 2.08
CA SER A 202 8.00 49.71 3.50
C SER A 202 9.41 49.57 4.12
N GLY A 203 10.33 48.91 3.39
CA GLY A 203 11.71 48.66 3.84
C GLY A 203 12.49 49.89 4.26
N PRO A 204 12.57 50.93 3.41
CA PRO A 204 13.32 52.17 3.75
C PRO A 204 12.80 52.90 4.99
N MET A 205 11.48 52.92 5.18
CA MET A 205 10.88 53.53 6.39
C MET A 205 11.21 52.73 7.66
N ARG A 206 11.18 51.40 7.59
CA ARG A 206 11.58 50.54 8.72
C ARG A 206 13.07 50.69 9.03
N ALA A 207 13.94 50.75 8.02
CA ALA A 207 15.37 50.90 8.18
C ALA A 207 15.70 52.23 8.90
N LEU A 208 15.01 53.33 8.55
CA LEU A 208 15.14 54.60 9.25
C LEU A 208 14.77 54.49 10.71
N VAL A 209 13.64 53.89 11.05
CA VAL A 209 13.20 53.69 12.44
C VAL A 209 14.20 52.84 13.22
N TYR A 210 14.73 51.77 12.64
CA TYR A 210 15.76 50.93 13.27
C TYR A 210 17.07 51.73 13.54
N ALA A 211 17.51 52.56 12.59
CA ALA A 211 18.69 53.41 12.76
C ALA A 211 18.49 54.41 13.91
N LEU A 212 17.33 55.07 13.98
CA LEU A 212 17.00 55.99 15.04
C LEU A 212 16.95 55.31 16.42
N ASN A 213 16.33 54.12 16.49
CA ASN A 213 16.30 53.32 17.71
C ASN A 213 17.71 52.87 18.16
N ALA A 214 18.58 52.49 17.20
CA ALA A 214 19.96 52.14 17.53
C ALA A 214 20.75 53.31 18.08
N ILE A 215 20.57 54.53 17.52
CA ILE A 215 21.20 55.77 18.04
C ILE A 215 20.68 56.10 19.45
N LYS A 216 19.37 55.91 19.69
CA LYS A 216 18.78 56.09 20.98
C LYS A 216 19.39 55.14 22.03
N ALA A 217 19.47 53.83 21.70
CA ALA A 217 20.08 52.85 22.58
C ALA A 217 21.56 53.12 22.90
N GLN A 218 22.33 53.67 21.93
CA GLN A 218 23.72 54.10 22.18
C GLN A 218 23.85 55.33 23.08
N LYS A 219 22.83 56.18 23.12
CA LYS A 219 22.84 57.37 24.01
C LYS A 219 22.34 57.07 25.42
N GLU A 220 21.58 55.98 25.60
CA GLU A 220 21.05 55.52 26.88
C GLU A 220 21.99 54.52 27.59
N ALA A 221 23.03 53.99 26.90
CA ALA A 221 24.11 53.19 27.45
C ALA A 221 25.32 54.01 27.81
#